data_edc90d24daa62fe0c343b6f155a6dd0e
#
_entry.id   edc90d24daa62fe0c343b6f155a6dd0e
#
_cell.length_a   1.000
_cell.length_b   1.000
_cell.length_c   1.000
_cell.angle_alpha   90.00
_cell.angle_beta   90.00
_cell.angle_gamma   90.00
#
_symmetry.space_group_name_H-M   'P 1'
#
loop_
_entity.id
_entity.type
_entity.pdbx_description
1 polymer ?
#
loop_
_entity_poly.entity_id
_entity_poly.type
_entity_poly.pdbx_seq_one_letter_code
_entity_poly.pdbx_strand_id
1 'polypeptide(L)'
;MAWLMDAGATTKGQMLQWVTQKGSPYLSEGTELIMSEFGKDYSNYLSILQMIARGMTTQSEIDSVIGKNTGSYLNNLEEDYNYIHRRLPIFSKPGSRNQRWEIEDCFLRFWFRFIVSHQSLVEMERNDLLLEIIEQGYTQYSGIVLEQYFRQKWMEEQRVTQVGNYWDRKGENEIDLIAINDLDKTAVLAEVKRQSRKFDPKLLERKAQNLHQELGGYTIQLLGLSLDDM
;
A
#
# COMPACT_ATOMS: atom_id res chain seq x y z
N MET A 1 13.55 -8.62 -5.27
CA MET A 1 13.74 -9.21 -3.92
C MET A 1 14.51 -10.53 -3.96
N ALA A 2 14.18 -11.51 -4.81
CA ALA A 2 14.93 -12.76 -4.93
C ALA A 2 16.44 -12.52 -5.10
N TRP A 3 16.84 -11.60 -5.96
CA TRP A 3 18.24 -11.25 -6.17
C TRP A 3 19.01 -10.78 -4.92
N LEU A 4 18.34 -10.05 -4.00
CA LEU A 4 18.96 -9.65 -2.72
C LEU A 4 19.20 -10.86 -1.80
N MET A 5 18.32 -11.85 -1.87
CA MET A 5 18.52 -13.11 -1.13
C MET A 5 19.65 -13.94 -1.75
N ASP A 6 19.75 -13.97 -3.07
CA ASP A 6 20.86 -14.63 -3.80
C ASP A 6 22.20 -13.95 -3.51
N ALA A 7 22.20 -12.65 -3.23
CA ALA A 7 23.37 -11.89 -2.78
C ALA A 7 23.72 -12.12 -1.29
N GLY A 8 22.99 -12.97 -0.57
CA GLY A 8 23.24 -13.33 0.82
C GLY A 8 22.65 -12.37 1.85
N ALA A 9 21.77 -11.46 1.45
CA ALA A 9 21.06 -10.58 2.40
C ALA A 9 19.91 -11.36 3.06
N THR A 10 20.05 -11.71 4.32
CA THR A 10 19.08 -12.51 5.09
C THR A 10 18.32 -11.68 6.13
N THR A 11 18.73 -10.44 6.38
CA THR A 11 18.09 -9.55 7.34
C THR A 11 17.62 -8.25 6.67
N LYS A 12 16.59 -7.62 7.27
CA LYS A 12 16.12 -6.30 6.85
C LYS A 12 17.27 -5.29 6.71
N GLY A 13 18.15 -5.23 7.72
CA GLY A 13 19.27 -4.27 7.72
C GLY A 13 20.22 -4.50 6.53
N GLN A 14 20.59 -5.75 6.27
CA GLN A 14 21.42 -6.11 5.12
C GLN A 14 20.74 -5.73 3.80
N MET A 15 19.45 -6.03 3.64
CA MET A 15 18.69 -5.65 2.43
C MET A 15 18.66 -4.14 2.22
N LEU A 16 18.41 -3.36 3.26
CA LEU A 16 18.41 -1.91 3.17
C LEU A 16 19.80 -1.34 2.84
N GLN A 17 20.86 -1.86 3.45
CA GLN A 17 22.24 -1.48 3.12
C GLN A 17 22.57 -1.76 1.66
N TRP A 18 22.18 -2.92 1.13
CA TRP A 18 22.40 -3.27 -0.27
C TRP A 18 21.65 -2.35 -1.23
N VAL A 19 20.41 -1.99 -0.91
CA VAL A 19 19.61 -1.07 -1.72
C VAL A 19 20.23 0.33 -1.73
N THR A 20 20.79 0.78 -0.60
CA THR A 20 21.32 2.16 -0.45
C THR A 20 22.81 2.29 -0.67
N GLN A 21 23.54 1.18 -0.90
CA GLN A 21 25.00 1.26 -1.13
C GLN A 21 25.33 2.02 -2.43
N LYS A 22 26.52 2.62 -2.45
CA LYS A 22 27.06 3.31 -3.64
C LYS A 22 27.08 2.37 -4.83
N GLY A 23 26.54 2.83 -5.97
CA GLY A 23 26.46 2.04 -7.21
C GLY A 23 25.35 0.99 -7.22
N SER A 24 24.44 1.01 -6.26
CA SER A 24 23.26 0.17 -6.31
C SER A 24 22.35 0.55 -7.48
N PRO A 25 21.96 -0.39 -8.34
CA PRO A 25 21.06 -0.12 -9.46
C PRO A 25 19.70 0.43 -9.00
N TYR A 26 19.29 0.13 -7.79
CA TYR A 26 18.03 0.63 -7.21
C TYR A 26 18.00 2.15 -6.98
N LEU A 27 19.16 2.81 -6.97
CA LEU A 27 19.24 4.26 -6.75
C LEU A 27 19.09 5.07 -8.04
N SER A 28 19.46 4.53 -9.20
CA SER A 28 19.58 5.29 -10.45
C SER A 28 18.68 4.81 -11.59
N GLU A 29 18.58 3.51 -11.81
CA GLU A 29 17.92 2.95 -13.02
C GLU A 29 16.44 3.32 -13.15
N GLY A 30 15.70 3.40 -12.03
CA GLY A 30 14.27 3.70 -12.05
C GLY A 30 13.95 5.13 -12.50
N THR A 31 14.81 6.11 -12.20
CA THR A 31 14.53 7.53 -12.52
C THR A 31 14.57 7.78 -14.02
N GLU A 32 15.57 7.24 -14.71
CA GLU A 32 15.73 7.42 -16.17
C GLU A 32 14.59 6.75 -16.95
N LEU A 33 14.19 5.54 -16.54
CA LEU A 33 13.07 4.82 -17.16
C LEU A 33 11.77 5.63 -17.04
N ILE A 34 11.44 6.12 -15.86
CA ILE A 34 10.22 6.89 -15.62
C ILE A 34 10.24 8.24 -16.35
N MET A 35 11.36 8.94 -16.38
CA MET A 35 11.48 10.17 -17.15
C MET A 35 11.25 9.95 -18.64
N SER A 36 11.76 8.85 -19.19
CA SER A 36 11.54 8.51 -20.60
C SER A 36 10.10 8.15 -20.91
N GLU A 37 9.40 7.51 -19.97
CA GLU A 37 8.02 7.04 -20.13
C GLU A 37 7.00 8.19 -20.03
N PHE A 38 7.15 9.08 -19.07
CA PHE A 38 6.21 10.18 -18.85
C PHE A 38 6.48 11.45 -19.69
N GLY A 39 7.60 11.52 -20.40
CA GLY A 39 7.93 12.63 -21.28
C GLY A 39 7.92 13.99 -20.58
N LYS A 40 7.27 15.00 -21.18
CA LYS A 40 7.27 16.39 -20.66
C LYS A 40 6.53 16.56 -19.34
N ASP A 41 5.58 15.70 -19.03
CA ASP A 41 4.75 15.76 -17.83
C ASP A 41 5.30 14.94 -16.65
N TYR A 42 6.52 14.39 -16.79
CA TYR A 42 7.11 13.48 -15.81
C TYR A 42 7.06 14.03 -14.36
N SER A 43 7.29 15.33 -14.17
CA SER A 43 7.32 15.94 -12.84
C SER A 43 5.98 15.86 -12.11
N ASN A 44 4.86 15.96 -12.85
CA ASN A 44 3.51 15.83 -12.30
C ASN A 44 3.25 14.38 -11.89
N TYR A 45 3.54 13.42 -12.76
CA TYR A 45 3.38 12.00 -12.46
C TYR A 45 4.24 11.55 -11.29
N LEU A 46 5.52 11.96 -11.24
CA LEU A 46 6.41 11.68 -10.11
C LEU A 46 5.85 12.23 -8.80
N SER A 47 5.40 13.48 -8.79
CA SER A 47 4.85 14.11 -7.59
C SER A 47 3.63 13.34 -7.08
N ILE A 48 2.72 12.93 -7.97
CA ILE A 48 1.53 12.14 -7.61
C ILE A 48 1.93 10.79 -7.03
N LEU A 49 2.85 10.06 -7.69
CA LEU A 49 3.31 8.75 -7.23
C LEU A 49 4.02 8.83 -5.87
N GLN A 50 4.81 9.88 -5.64
CA GLN A 50 5.43 10.13 -4.33
C GLN A 50 4.39 10.36 -3.23
N MET A 51 3.30 11.10 -3.52
CA MET A 51 2.23 11.35 -2.55
C MET A 51 1.47 10.07 -2.23
N ILE A 52 1.11 9.27 -3.24
CA ILE A 52 0.45 7.98 -3.03
C ILE A 52 1.36 7.04 -2.21
N ALA A 53 2.65 6.99 -2.52
CA ALA A 53 3.62 6.18 -1.80
C ALA A 53 3.79 6.61 -0.32
N ARG A 54 3.53 7.89 -0.01
CA ARG A 54 3.53 8.44 1.36
C ARG A 54 2.21 8.27 2.10
N GLY A 55 1.15 7.79 1.42
CA GLY A 55 -0.16 7.50 2.01
C GLY A 55 -1.25 8.52 1.72
N MET A 56 -1.03 9.51 0.85
CA MET A 56 -2.09 10.38 0.32
C MET A 56 -2.81 9.64 -0.80
N THR A 57 -3.91 9.00 -0.48
CA THR A 57 -4.54 8.03 -1.39
C THR A 57 -5.82 8.54 -2.06
N THR A 58 -6.34 9.70 -1.65
CA THR A 58 -7.51 10.32 -2.27
C THR A 58 -7.11 11.44 -3.24
N GLN A 59 -7.87 11.62 -4.31
CA GLN A 59 -7.62 12.71 -5.25
C GLN A 59 -7.63 14.08 -4.55
N SER A 60 -8.54 14.30 -3.61
CA SER A 60 -8.64 15.59 -2.90
C SER A 60 -7.40 15.91 -2.06
N GLU A 61 -6.78 14.92 -1.41
CA GLU A 61 -5.51 15.11 -0.70
C GLU A 61 -4.39 15.49 -1.66
N ILE A 62 -4.29 14.77 -2.78
CA ILE A 62 -3.27 15.00 -3.81
C ILE A 62 -3.46 16.38 -4.45
N ASP A 63 -4.70 16.73 -4.85
CA ASP A 63 -5.04 18.03 -5.43
C ASP A 63 -4.68 19.19 -4.48
N SER A 64 -4.91 19.02 -3.18
CA SER A 64 -4.61 20.05 -2.17
C SER A 64 -3.12 20.36 -2.05
N VAL A 65 -2.25 19.39 -2.27
CA VAL A 65 -0.79 19.55 -2.19
C VAL A 65 -0.22 20.04 -3.52
N ILE A 66 -0.70 19.51 -4.65
CA ILE A 66 -0.22 19.88 -5.99
C ILE A 66 -0.78 21.26 -6.42
N GLY A 67 -1.90 21.69 -5.84
CA GLY A 67 -2.52 22.99 -6.15
C GLY A 67 -3.31 22.99 -7.47
N LYS A 68 -3.61 21.83 -8.04
CA LYS A 68 -4.42 21.68 -9.26
C LYS A 68 -5.17 20.36 -9.29
N ASN A 69 -6.17 20.23 -10.18
CA ASN A 69 -6.88 18.97 -10.39
C ASN A 69 -5.96 17.92 -11.02
N THR A 70 -5.84 16.76 -10.38
CA THR A 70 -4.96 15.66 -10.81
C THR A 70 -5.74 14.49 -11.42
N GLY A 71 -7.05 14.59 -11.59
CA GLY A 71 -7.89 13.47 -12.03
C GLY A 71 -7.45 12.84 -13.35
N SER A 72 -7.05 13.63 -14.36
CA SER A 72 -6.53 13.10 -15.64
C SER A 72 -5.22 12.35 -15.46
N TYR A 73 -4.31 12.88 -14.64
CA TYR A 73 -3.04 12.20 -14.36
C TYR A 73 -3.25 10.87 -13.62
N LEU A 74 -4.17 10.84 -12.66
CA LEU A 74 -4.51 9.61 -11.93
C LEU A 74 -5.12 8.56 -12.85
N ASN A 75 -6.01 8.95 -13.77
CA ASN A 75 -6.57 8.04 -14.76
C ASN A 75 -5.49 7.51 -15.70
N ASN A 76 -4.59 8.35 -16.22
CA ASN A 76 -3.50 7.90 -17.08
C ASN A 76 -2.54 6.95 -16.33
N LEU A 77 -2.21 7.25 -15.06
CA LEU A 77 -1.39 6.36 -14.23
C LEU A 77 -2.01 4.98 -14.02
N GLU A 78 -3.34 4.90 -13.97
CA GLU A 78 -4.08 3.65 -13.87
C GLU A 78 -4.22 2.95 -15.23
N GLU A 79 -4.75 3.65 -16.25
CA GLU A 79 -5.21 3.05 -17.50
C GLU A 79 -4.09 2.89 -18.54
N ASP A 80 -3.21 3.90 -18.66
CA ASP A 80 -2.16 3.90 -19.69
C ASP A 80 -0.83 3.33 -19.16
N TYR A 81 -0.46 3.67 -17.92
CA TYR A 81 0.83 3.30 -17.35
C TYR A 81 0.79 2.12 -16.39
N ASN A 82 -0.38 1.80 -15.81
CA ASN A 82 -0.56 0.70 -14.85
C ASN A 82 0.37 0.78 -13.61
N TYR A 83 0.65 2.01 -13.14
CA TYR A 83 1.44 2.23 -11.92
C TYR A 83 0.61 2.23 -10.65
N ILE A 84 -0.67 2.57 -10.76
CA ILE A 84 -1.60 2.65 -9.63
C ILE A 84 -2.90 1.94 -9.96
N HIS A 85 -3.62 1.54 -8.92
CA HIS A 85 -4.96 0.97 -9.02
C HIS A 85 -5.93 1.71 -8.14
N ARG A 86 -7.16 1.81 -8.64
CA ARG A 86 -8.29 2.35 -7.91
C ARG A 86 -8.87 1.28 -6.99
N ARG A 87 -8.91 1.58 -5.71
CA ARG A 87 -9.53 0.71 -4.71
C ARG A 87 -10.81 1.31 -4.18
N LEU A 88 -11.81 0.47 -4.01
CA LEU A 88 -13.10 0.77 -3.41
C LEU A 88 -13.31 -0.10 -2.17
N PRO A 89 -14.01 0.40 -1.14
CA PRO A 89 -14.47 -0.47 -0.05
C PRO A 89 -15.29 -1.66 -0.59
N ILE A 90 -15.14 -2.83 0.00
CA ILE A 90 -15.70 -4.10 -0.51
C ILE A 90 -17.22 -4.06 -0.78
N PHE A 91 -17.98 -3.24 -0.04
CA PHE A 91 -19.43 -3.07 -0.22
C PHE A 91 -19.81 -1.82 -1.02
N SER A 92 -18.89 -1.29 -1.79
CA SER A 92 -19.16 -0.08 -2.59
C SER A 92 -20.14 -0.36 -3.72
N LYS A 93 -21.07 0.56 -3.91
CA LYS A 93 -21.95 0.56 -5.09
C LYS A 93 -21.17 0.96 -6.33
N PRO A 94 -21.57 0.49 -7.52
CA PRO A 94 -21.01 0.97 -8.78
C PRO A 94 -21.04 2.49 -8.87
N GLY A 95 -19.95 3.10 -9.33
CA GLY A 95 -19.81 4.55 -9.42
C GLY A 95 -19.55 5.29 -8.10
N SER A 96 -19.25 4.57 -7.02
CA SER A 96 -18.85 5.17 -5.75
C SER A 96 -17.64 6.09 -5.92
N ARG A 97 -17.70 7.28 -5.30
CA ARG A 97 -16.57 8.23 -5.22
C ARG A 97 -15.69 8.02 -3.98
N ASN A 98 -16.05 7.06 -3.11
CA ASN A 98 -15.26 6.69 -1.94
C ASN A 98 -14.13 5.75 -2.36
N GLN A 99 -13.17 6.28 -3.12
CA GLN A 99 -12.08 5.52 -3.71
C GLN A 99 -10.74 6.02 -3.19
N ARG A 100 -9.76 5.11 -3.16
CA ARG A 100 -8.37 5.39 -2.84
C ARG A 100 -7.47 4.87 -3.96
N TRP A 101 -6.37 5.54 -4.19
CA TRP A 101 -5.33 5.13 -5.14
C TRP A 101 -4.23 4.37 -4.42
N GLU A 102 -3.75 3.31 -5.01
CA GLU A 102 -2.70 2.46 -4.43
C GLU A 102 -1.66 2.09 -5.49
N ILE A 103 -0.38 2.15 -5.12
CA ILE A 103 0.71 1.52 -5.88
C ILE A 103 0.75 0.06 -5.44
N GLU A 104 0.47 -0.88 -6.36
CA GLU A 104 0.41 -2.29 -6.02
C GLU A 104 1.80 -2.90 -5.86
N ASP A 105 2.73 -2.54 -6.74
CA ASP A 105 4.11 -3.03 -6.65
C ASP A 105 4.82 -2.49 -5.40
N CYS A 106 5.20 -3.40 -4.51
CA CYS A 106 5.84 -3.05 -3.24
C CYS A 106 7.21 -2.38 -3.44
N PHE A 107 7.95 -2.77 -4.50
CA PHE A 107 9.25 -2.15 -4.78
C PHE A 107 9.05 -0.73 -5.30
N LEU A 108 8.15 -0.50 -6.24
CA LEU A 108 7.83 0.85 -6.74
C LEU A 108 7.33 1.76 -5.62
N ARG A 109 6.48 1.25 -4.72
CA ARG A 109 6.05 1.98 -3.52
C ARG A 109 7.23 2.38 -2.64
N PHE A 110 8.17 1.46 -2.39
CA PHE A 110 9.40 1.73 -1.65
C PHE A 110 10.24 2.80 -2.35
N TRP A 111 10.43 2.65 -3.64
CA TRP A 111 11.27 3.50 -4.47
C TRP A 111 10.75 4.94 -4.54
N PHE A 112 9.45 5.14 -4.83
CA PHE A 112 8.84 6.48 -4.82
C PHE A 112 8.86 7.12 -3.43
N ARG A 113 8.63 6.33 -2.38
CA ARG A 113 8.58 6.84 -1.02
C ARG A 113 9.93 7.31 -0.51
N PHE A 114 10.98 6.55 -0.77
CA PHE A 114 12.29 6.76 -0.13
C PHE A 114 13.34 7.24 -1.11
N ILE A 115 13.47 6.64 -2.27
CA ILE A 115 14.56 6.96 -3.20
C ILE A 115 14.25 8.25 -3.97
N VAL A 116 13.17 8.27 -4.72
CA VAL A 116 12.77 9.45 -5.52
C VAL A 116 12.51 10.66 -4.64
N SER A 117 11.88 10.46 -3.49
CA SER A 117 11.60 11.55 -2.53
C SER A 117 12.86 12.17 -1.91
N HIS A 118 14.01 11.53 -2.03
CA HIS A 118 15.28 11.99 -1.47
C HIS A 118 16.42 11.93 -2.50
N GLN A 119 16.08 12.19 -3.78
CA GLN A 119 17.02 12.14 -4.90
C GLN A 119 18.29 12.98 -4.65
N SER A 120 18.17 14.13 -3.98
CA SER A 120 19.32 14.96 -3.63
C SER A 120 20.33 14.25 -2.73
N LEU A 121 19.88 13.37 -1.81
CA LEU A 121 20.80 12.57 -1.00
C LEU A 121 21.52 11.51 -1.83
N VAL A 122 20.81 10.92 -2.82
CA VAL A 122 21.41 9.97 -3.77
C VAL A 122 22.50 10.66 -4.59
N GLU A 123 22.21 11.85 -5.14
CA GLU A 123 23.14 12.64 -5.96
C GLU A 123 24.37 13.12 -5.16
N MET A 124 24.17 13.44 -3.88
CA MET A 124 25.27 13.81 -2.96
C MET A 124 25.99 12.60 -2.34
N GLU A 125 25.63 11.38 -2.73
CA GLU A 125 26.18 10.13 -2.18
C GLU A 125 26.03 10.02 -0.63
N ARG A 126 25.00 10.68 -0.05
CA ARG A 126 24.71 10.65 1.39
C ARG A 126 23.83 9.44 1.74
N ASN A 127 24.33 8.24 1.39
CA ASN A 127 23.61 6.99 1.58
C ASN A 127 23.37 6.63 3.06
N ASP A 128 24.22 7.12 3.95
CA ASP A 128 24.05 7.07 5.40
C ASP A 128 22.76 7.74 5.86
N LEU A 129 22.51 8.98 5.44
CA LEU A 129 21.29 9.71 5.78
C LEU A 129 20.05 9.10 5.08
N LEU A 130 20.20 8.63 3.85
CA LEU A 130 19.12 7.96 3.16
C LEU A 130 18.67 6.69 3.92
N LEU A 131 19.63 5.90 4.42
CA LEU A 131 19.35 4.71 5.23
C LEU A 131 18.61 5.08 6.52
N GLU A 132 19.03 6.12 7.22
CA GLU A 132 18.34 6.60 8.43
C GLU A 132 16.89 6.99 8.15
N ILE A 133 16.62 7.70 7.06
CA ILE A 133 15.26 8.09 6.64
C ILE A 133 14.42 6.85 6.34
N ILE A 134 14.99 5.87 5.65
CA ILE A 134 14.30 4.62 5.36
C ILE A 134 13.95 3.89 6.66
N GLU A 135 14.88 3.76 7.58
CA GLU A 135 14.65 3.08 8.87
C GLU A 135 13.54 3.74 9.69
N GLN A 136 13.51 5.07 9.74
CA GLN A 136 12.46 5.83 10.41
C GLN A 136 11.08 5.60 9.77
N GLY A 137 11.00 5.59 8.44
CA GLY A 137 9.76 5.41 7.69
C GLY A 137 9.33 3.96 7.50
N TYR A 138 10.22 2.99 7.75
CA TYR A 138 10.01 1.58 7.41
C TYR A 138 8.80 0.96 8.10
N THR A 139 8.53 1.32 9.35
CA THR A 139 7.41 0.77 10.10
C THR A 139 6.07 1.06 9.44
N GLN A 140 5.86 2.29 8.98
CA GLN A 140 4.64 2.67 8.28
C GLN A 140 4.56 2.02 6.89
N TYR A 141 5.65 2.07 6.12
CA TYR A 141 5.73 1.42 4.81
C TYR A 141 5.39 -0.07 4.89
N SER A 142 6.06 -0.80 5.79
CA SER A 142 5.88 -2.25 5.92
C SER A 142 4.52 -2.65 6.51
N GLY A 143 3.83 -1.75 7.21
CA GLY A 143 2.43 -1.96 7.62
C GLY A 143 1.51 -2.07 6.42
N ILE A 144 1.60 -1.12 5.49
CA ILE A 144 0.81 -1.12 4.25
C ILE A 144 1.11 -2.37 3.40
N VAL A 145 2.39 -2.73 3.28
CA VAL A 145 2.81 -3.94 2.54
C VAL A 145 2.27 -5.21 3.19
N LEU A 146 2.22 -5.27 4.52
CA LEU A 146 1.68 -6.42 5.24
C LEU A 146 0.16 -6.58 5.03
N GLU A 147 -0.60 -5.49 5.03
CA GLU A 147 -2.03 -5.51 4.67
C GLU A 147 -2.24 -6.03 3.25
N GLN A 148 -1.43 -5.56 2.30
CA GLN A 148 -1.49 -6.01 0.90
C GLN A 148 -1.14 -7.50 0.79
N TYR A 149 -0.11 -7.97 1.49
CA TYR A 149 0.29 -9.38 1.55
C TYR A 149 -0.85 -10.28 2.04
N PHE A 150 -1.51 -9.92 3.15
CA PHE A 150 -2.60 -10.74 3.65
C PHE A 150 -3.82 -10.75 2.74
N ARG A 151 -4.14 -9.63 2.08
CA ARG A 151 -5.23 -9.62 1.08
C ARG A 151 -4.93 -10.59 -0.07
N GLN A 152 -3.71 -10.58 -0.59
CA GLN A 152 -3.29 -11.49 -1.66
C GLN A 152 -3.29 -12.94 -1.19
N LYS A 153 -2.69 -13.22 -0.04
CA LYS A 153 -2.67 -14.56 0.57
C LYS A 153 -4.08 -15.14 0.74
N TRP A 154 -5.03 -14.32 1.23
CA TRP A 154 -6.41 -14.74 1.40
C TRP A 154 -7.12 -15.02 0.06
N MET A 155 -6.84 -14.25 -1.00
CA MET A 155 -7.37 -14.52 -2.34
C MET A 155 -6.83 -15.82 -2.93
N GLU A 156 -5.58 -16.15 -2.68
CA GLU A 156 -4.91 -17.29 -3.28
C GLU A 156 -5.14 -18.61 -2.52
N GLU A 157 -5.15 -18.56 -1.20
CA GLU A 157 -5.10 -19.75 -0.35
C GLU A 157 -6.45 -20.15 0.27
N GLN A 158 -7.40 -19.23 0.34
CA GLN A 158 -8.66 -19.45 1.03
C GLN A 158 -9.84 -19.63 0.07
N ARG A 159 -10.83 -20.42 0.52
CA ARG A 159 -12.10 -20.58 -0.21
C ARG A 159 -12.98 -19.35 0.01
N VAL A 160 -12.74 -18.28 -0.76
CA VAL A 160 -13.46 -17.02 -0.66
C VAL A 160 -14.06 -16.62 -2.00
N THR A 161 -15.17 -15.90 -1.98
CA THR A 161 -15.81 -15.34 -3.18
C THR A 161 -15.42 -13.89 -3.39
N GLN A 162 -15.07 -13.17 -2.30
CA GLN A 162 -14.64 -11.78 -2.34
C GLN A 162 -13.60 -11.53 -1.26
N VAL A 163 -12.59 -10.72 -1.59
CA VAL A 163 -11.61 -10.19 -0.63
C VAL A 163 -11.41 -8.71 -0.87
N GLY A 164 -11.38 -7.93 0.18
CA GLY A 164 -11.14 -6.50 0.11
C GLY A 164 -10.83 -5.92 1.47
N ASN A 165 -10.96 -4.63 1.57
CA ASN A 165 -10.94 -3.89 2.82
C ASN A 165 -12.16 -2.97 2.86
N TYR A 166 -12.42 -2.39 4.02
CA TYR A 166 -13.52 -1.47 4.22
C TYR A 166 -13.04 -0.18 4.84
N TRP A 167 -13.60 0.93 4.38
CA TRP A 167 -13.55 2.23 5.03
C TRP A 167 -14.82 3.01 4.73
N ASP A 168 -15.27 3.77 5.70
CA ASP A 168 -16.36 4.71 5.50
C ASP A 168 -15.89 6.01 4.82
N ARG A 169 -16.83 6.88 4.46
CA ARG A 169 -16.50 8.16 3.78
C ARG A 169 -15.65 9.11 4.62
N LYS A 170 -15.69 8.98 5.94
CA LYS A 170 -14.93 9.83 6.87
C LYS A 170 -13.59 9.22 7.24
N GLY A 171 -13.37 7.93 6.94
CA GLY A 171 -12.19 7.18 7.37
C GLY A 171 -12.17 6.87 8.87
N GLU A 172 -13.33 6.99 9.56
CA GLU A 172 -13.44 6.71 10.99
C GLU A 172 -13.59 5.22 11.28
N ASN A 173 -14.19 4.48 10.34
CA ASN A 173 -14.39 3.04 10.43
C ASN A 173 -13.66 2.35 9.27
N GLU A 174 -12.51 1.76 9.56
CA GLU A 174 -11.65 1.06 8.59
C GLU A 174 -11.34 -0.34 9.09
N ILE A 175 -11.46 -1.35 8.20
CA ILE A 175 -11.09 -2.75 8.45
C ILE A 175 -10.11 -3.17 7.36
N ASP A 176 -8.94 -3.66 7.78
CA ASP A 176 -7.78 -3.88 6.91
C ASP A 176 -8.00 -5.05 5.92
N LEU A 177 -8.79 -6.06 6.33
CA LEU A 177 -9.15 -7.20 5.48
C LEU A 177 -10.58 -7.66 5.79
N ILE A 178 -11.37 -7.85 4.73
CA ILE A 178 -12.66 -8.55 4.76
C ILE A 178 -12.61 -9.63 3.68
N ALA A 179 -12.86 -10.87 4.08
CA ALA A 179 -12.92 -12.02 3.18
C ALA A 179 -14.29 -12.70 3.34
N ILE A 180 -14.99 -12.89 2.24
CA ILE A 180 -16.37 -13.38 2.20
C ILE A 180 -16.43 -14.68 1.40
N ASN A 181 -17.18 -15.64 1.91
CA ASN A 181 -17.64 -16.81 1.17
C ASN A 181 -19.18 -16.78 1.10
N ASP A 182 -19.69 -16.41 -0.05
CA ASP A 182 -21.14 -16.32 -0.31
C ASP A 182 -21.83 -17.70 -0.33
N LEU A 183 -21.08 -18.75 -0.62
CA LEU A 183 -21.60 -20.11 -0.70
C LEU A 183 -21.88 -20.68 0.69
N ASP A 184 -20.92 -20.50 1.59
CA ASP A 184 -20.97 -21.04 2.95
C ASP A 184 -21.53 -20.02 3.95
N LYS A 185 -21.86 -18.81 3.50
CA LYS A 185 -22.31 -17.68 4.33
C LYS A 185 -21.38 -17.39 5.53
N THR A 186 -20.08 -17.35 5.21
CA THR A 186 -19.05 -16.99 6.20
C THR A 186 -18.33 -15.73 5.79
N ALA A 187 -17.92 -14.94 6.78
CA ALA A 187 -17.12 -13.74 6.58
C ALA A 187 -16.03 -13.66 7.65
N VAL A 188 -14.83 -13.31 7.21
CA VAL A 188 -13.71 -13.01 8.11
C VAL A 188 -13.42 -11.53 8.03
N LEU A 189 -13.36 -10.86 9.17
CA LEU A 189 -12.94 -9.48 9.33
C LEU A 189 -11.63 -9.47 10.11
N ALA A 190 -10.61 -8.85 9.55
CA ALA A 190 -9.30 -8.85 10.20
C ALA A 190 -8.67 -7.46 10.26
N GLU A 191 -7.98 -7.20 11.37
CA GLU A 191 -7.03 -6.12 11.54
C GLU A 191 -5.62 -6.65 11.36
N VAL A 192 -4.81 -5.94 10.58
CA VAL A 192 -3.42 -6.30 10.31
C VAL A 192 -2.49 -5.40 11.11
N LYS A 193 -1.66 -5.98 11.95
CA LYS A 193 -0.70 -5.26 12.77
C LYS A 193 0.68 -5.91 12.63
N ARG A 194 1.75 -5.13 12.62
CA ARG A 194 3.11 -5.70 12.58
C ARG A 194 3.46 -6.57 13.79
N GLN A 195 2.78 -6.36 14.90
CA GLN A 195 2.98 -7.09 16.16
C GLN A 195 1.62 -7.52 16.68
N SER A 196 1.45 -8.80 16.93
CA SER A 196 0.21 -9.42 17.41
C SER A 196 -0.34 -8.74 18.67
N ARG A 197 0.53 -8.32 19.58
CA ARG A 197 0.14 -7.61 20.83
C ARG A 197 -0.53 -6.24 20.61
N LYS A 198 -0.48 -5.69 19.41
CA LYS A 198 -1.15 -4.41 19.06
C LYS A 198 -2.56 -4.60 18.52
N PHE A 199 -3.01 -5.83 18.39
CA PHE A 199 -4.38 -6.13 18.01
C PHE A 199 -5.33 -5.88 19.19
N ASP A 200 -6.42 -5.15 18.93
CA ASP A 200 -7.50 -4.92 19.89
C ASP A 200 -8.80 -5.56 19.37
N PRO A 201 -9.19 -6.73 19.92
CA PRO A 201 -10.39 -7.43 19.49
C PRO A 201 -11.67 -6.61 19.71
N LYS A 202 -11.74 -5.82 20.81
CA LYS A 202 -12.92 -5.00 21.11
C LYS A 202 -13.09 -3.85 20.12
N LEU A 203 -12.00 -3.31 19.62
CA LEU A 203 -12.04 -2.28 18.58
C LEU A 203 -12.56 -2.88 17.27
N LEU A 204 -12.06 -4.04 16.87
CA LEU A 204 -12.52 -4.73 15.66
C LEU A 204 -13.99 -5.12 15.76
N GLU A 205 -14.44 -5.61 16.93
CA GLU A 205 -15.84 -5.93 17.18
C GLU A 205 -16.76 -4.71 17.00
N ARG A 206 -16.38 -3.54 17.53
CA ARG A 206 -17.13 -2.29 17.33
C ARG A 206 -17.19 -1.88 15.86
N LYS A 207 -16.09 -2.03 15.14
CA LYS A 207 -16.05 -1.76 13.69
C LYS A 207 -16.96 -2.72 12.91
N ALA A 208 -16.96 -4.00 13.27
CA ALA A 208 -17.81 -5.02 12.65
C ALA A 208 -19.30 -4.74 12.82
N GLN A 209 -19.72 -4.17 13.97
CA GLN A 209 -21.10 -3.79 14.22
C GLN A 209 -21.65 -2.79 13.19
N ASN A 210 -20.80 -1.94 12.61
CA ASN A 210 -21.20 -1.01 11.56
C ASN A 210 -21.51 -1.69 10.21
N LEU A 211 -21.15 -2.96 10.05
CA LEU A 211 -21.36 -3.76 8.83
C LEU A 211 -22.50 -4.80 9.00
N HIS A 212 -23.33 -4.67 10.03
CA HIS A 212 -24.40 -5.64 10.28
C HIS A 212 -25.47 -5.72 9.16
N GLN A 213 -25.63 -4.64 8.37
CA GLN A 213 -26.53 -4.62 7.21
C GLN A 213 -25.96 -5.40 6.02
N GLU A 214 -24.67 -5.23 5.75
CA GLU A 214 -23.96 -5.88 4.65
C GLU A 214 -23.70 -7.36 4.93
N LEU A 215 -23.44 -7.70 6.18
CA LEU A 215 -23.09 -9.05 6.63
C LEU A 215 -24.22 -9.78 7.33
N GLY A 216 -25.45 -9.28 7.21
CA GLY A 216 -26.64 -9.97 7.76
C GLY A 216 -26.80 -11.37 7.20
N GLY A 217 -26.84 -12.39 8.08
CA GLY A 217 -26.92 -13.80 7.69
C GLY A 217 -25.59 -14.51 7.42
N TYR A 218 -24.45 -13.82 7.63
CA TYR A 218 -23.13 -14.45 7.61
C TYR A 218 -22.68 -14.83 9.03
N THR A 219 -21.97 -15.96 9.13
CA THR A 219 -21.20 -16.28 10.34
C THR A 219 -19.89 -15.50 10.27
N ILE A 220 -19.69 -14.60 11.24
CA ILE A 220 -18.54 -13.67 11.24
C ILE A 220 -17.45 -14.21 12.17
N GLN A 221 -16.22 -14.24 11.66
CA GLN A 221 -15.00 -14.49 12.44
C GLN A 221 -14.15 -13.21 12.47
N LEU A 222 -13.68 -12.83 13.67
CA LEU A 222 -12.80 -11.69 13.88
C LEU A 222 -11.36 -12.18 14.12
N LEU A 223 -10.39 -11.64 13.40
CA LEU A 223 -8.99 -12.05 13.46
C LEU A 223 -8.04 -10.86 13.63
N GLY A 224 -6.96 -11.08 14.37
CA GLY A 224 -5.76 -10.23 14.32
C GLY A 224 -4.69 -10.94 13.50
N LEU A 225 -4.20 -10.30 12.45
CA LEU A 225 -3.13 -10.83 11.61
C LEU A 225 -1.85 -10.03 11.83
N SER A 226 -0.71 -10.70 11.85
CA SER A 226 0.57 -10.07 12.14
C SER A 226 1.73 -10.72 11.35
N LEU A 227 2.96 -10.25 11.58
CA LEU A 227 4.14 -10.90 11.02
C LEU A 227 4.32 -12.36 11.48
N ASP A 228 3.71 -12.72 12.60
CA ASP A 228 3.78 -14.07 13.14
C ASP A 228 2.89 -15.07 12.35
N ASP A 229 1.99 -14.55 11.49
CA ASP A 229 1.01 -15.32 10.70
C ASP A 229 1.39 -15.42 9.19
N MET A 230 2.61 -14.97 8.84
CA MET A 230 3.13 -15.02 7.47
C MET A 230 3.56 -16.40 7.02
#